data_f70168066fd6934763440d2ce4b689b1
#
_entry.id   f70168066fd6934763440d2ce4b689b1
#
_cell.length_a   1.000
_cell.length_b   1.000
_cell.length_c   1.000
_cell.angle_alpha   90.00
_cell.angle_beta   90.00
_cell.angle_gamma   90.00
#
_symmetry.space_group_name_H-M   'P 1'
#
loop_
_entity.id
_entity.type
_entity.pdbx_description
1 polymer ?
#
loop_
_entity_poly.entity_id
_entity_poly.type
_entity_poly.pdbx_seq_one_letter_code
_entity_poly.pdbx_strand_id
1 'polypeptide(L)'
;STCDIMVAEKHEIGDRCIEGICGQVDGSVLPGFIGLEAGQSAFGDIYAWFRKFMSWPLKNIPEGEAKQKVMDTMLIELTREAQALKLSENDIVALDWMNGRRTPYADQNVKGMIAGLTLGSTAPEVFKALVEATA
;
A
#
# COMPACT_ATOMS: atom_id res chain seq x y z
N SER A 1 -1.47 6.32 -5.07
CA SER A 1 -0.02 6.10 -5.15
C SER A 1 0.73 7.05 -4.22
N THR A 2 1.92 6.68 -3.83
CA THR A 2 2.86 7.51 -3.06
C THR A 2 4.26 7.35 -3.61
N CYS A 3 5.17 8.26 -3.26
CA CYS A 3 6.58 8.13 -3.59
C CYS A 3 7.44 8.85 -2.54
N ASP A 4 8.63 8.31 -2.33
CA ASP A 4 9.71 8.97 -1.63
C ASP A 4 10.59 9.67 -2.65
N ILE A 5 10.90 10.93 -2.35
CA ILE A 5 11.77 11.77 -3.17
C ILE A 5 13.01 12.12 -2.35
N MET A 6 14.16 11.79 -2.89
CA MET A 6 15.45 12.04 -2.27
C MET A 6 16.31 12.88 -3.20
N VAL A 7 17.30 13.55 -2.66
CA VAL A 7 18.33 14.26 -3.43
C VAL A 7 19.72 13.77 -3.01
N ALA A 8 20.63 13.66 -3.98
CA ALA A 8 22.01 13.33 -3.73
C ALA A 8 22.94 14.28 -4.49
N GLU A 9 24.12 14.52 -3.98
CA GLU A 9 25.12 15.32 -4.69
C GLU A 9 25.65 14.55 -5.90
N LYS A 10 25.92 15.28 -6.99
CA LYS A 10 26.38 14.67 -8.24
C LYS A 10 27.66 13.85 -8.06
N HIS A 11 28.57 14.28 -7.19
CA HIS A 11 29.82 13.57 -6.92
C HIS A 11 29.64 12.24 -6.17
N GLU A 12 28.57 12.10 -5.38
CA GLU A 12 28.25 10.86 -4.65
C GLU A 12 27.72 9.77 -5.57
N ILE A 13 26.91 10.16 -6.55
CA ILE A 13 26.30 9.23 -7.52
C ILE A 13 27.20 9.04 -8.75
N GLY A 14 27.82 10.13 -9.25
CA GLY A 14 28.56 10.12 -10.50
C GLY A 14 27.67 9.69 -11.67
N ASP A 15 28.20 8.84 -12.53
CA ASP A 15 27.48 8.26 -13.68
C ASP A 15 26.73 6.95 -13.34
N ARG A 16 26.66 6.58 -12.06
CA ARG A 16 25.97 5.34 -11.64
C ARG A 16 24.47 5.49 -11.78
N CYS A 17 23.84 4.50 -12.39
CA CYS A 17 22.39 4.31 -12.34
C CYS A 17 22.05 3.48 -11.10
N ILE A 18 21.17 3.98 -10.25
CA ILE A 18 20.67 3.26 -9.08
C ILE A 18 19.58 2.31 -9.56
N GLU A 19 19.87 1.01 -9.45
CA GLU A 19 18.94 -0.02 -9.90
C GLU A 19 17.69 -0.09 -9.01
N GLY A 20 16.58 -0.42 -9.63
CA GLY A 20 15.32 -0.71 -8.96
C GLY A 20 14.46 0.49 -8.61
N ILE A 21 14.97 1.73 -8.66
CA ILE A 21 14.18 2.94 -8.41
C ILE A 21 13.37 3.39 -9.65
N CYS A 22 12.36 4.24 -9.42
CA CYS A 22 11.48 4.73 -10.50
C CYS A 22 12.12 5.81 -11.35
N GLY A 23 12.97 6.66 -10.77
CA GLY A 23 13.55 7.80 -11.46
C GLY A 23 14.86 8.28 -10.85
N GLN A 24 15.74 8.76 -11.72
CA GLN A 24 16.99 9.40 -11.37
C GLN A 24 17.25 10.52 -12.40
N VAL A 25 17.06 11.76 -11.98
CA VAL A 25 17.07 12.91 -12.91
C VAL A 25 17.80 14.10 -12.30
N ASP A 26 18.78 14.63 -13.03
CA ASP A 26 19.52 15.83 -12.62
C ASP A 26 18.59 17.05 -12.54
N GLY A 27 18.64 17.74 -11.41
CA GLY A 27 17.94 18.99 -11.18
C GLY A 27 16.41 18.86 -11.06
N SER A 28 15.84 17.65 -11.06
CA SER A 28 14.38 17.46 -11.04
C SER A 28 13.71 17.89 -9.76
N VAL A 29 14.39 17.82 -8.63
CA VAL A 29 13.88 18.19 -7.30
C VAL A 29 14.55 19.48 -6.82
N LEU A 30 15.88 19.53 -6.88
CA LEU A 30 16.67 20.68 -6.46
C LEU A 30 17.78 20.95 -7.50
N PRO A 31 17.90 22.18 -8.02
CA PRO A 31 18.96 22.51 -8.97
C PRO A 31 20.36 22.18 -8.40
N GLY A 32 21.16 21.51 -9.18
CA GLY A 32 22.52 21.11 -8.81
C GLY A 32 22.63 19.74 -8.13
N PHE A 33 21.50 19.09 -7.82
CA PHE A 33 21.44 17.76 -7.23
C PHE A 33 20.79 16.76 -8.18
N ILE A 34 21.09 15.48 -7.98
CA ILE A 34 20.36 14.39 -8.63
C ILE A 34 19.12 14.10 -7.81
N GLY A 35 17.94 14.20 -8.41
CA GLY A 35 16.68 13.75 -7.82
C GLY A 35 16.50 12.24 -8.01
N LEU A 36 16.16 11.54 -6.93
CA LEU A 36 15.91 10.11 -6.88
C LEU A 36 14.46 9.87 -6.46
N GLU A 37 13.78 8.95 -7.12
CA GLU A 37 12.38 8.61 -6.83
C GLU A 37 12.21 7.11 -6.61
N ALA A 38 11.66 6.74 -5.45
CA ALA A 38 11.12 5.41 -5.18
C ALA A 38 9.63 5.54 -4.86
N GLY A 39 8.79 4.66 -5.38
CA GLY A 39 7.34 4.83 -5.21
C GLY A 39 6.54 3.54 -5.31
N GLN A 40 5.30 3.64 -4.86
CA GLN A 40 4.29 2.59 -4.93
C GLN A 40 3.19 2.97 -5.93
N SER A 41 2.72 2.00 -6.71
CA SER A 41 1.64 2.19 -7.69
C SER A 41 0.28 2.37 -7.02
N ALA A 42 0.10 1.83 -5.81
CA ALA A 42 -1.09 2.00 -4.98
C ALA A 42 -0.66 2.14 -3.51
N PHE A 43 -1.44 2.89 -2.73
CA PHE A 43 -1.26 3.05 -1.29
C PHE A 43 -2.64 3.18 -0.63
N GLY A 44 -3.17 4.38 -0.46
CA GLY A 44 -4.53 4.60 0.06
C GLY A 44 -5.62 3.94 -0.78
N ASP A 45 -5.36 3.71 -2.07
CA ASP A 45 -6.24 2.98 -2.98
C ASP A 45 -6.49 1.53 -2.52
N ILE A 46 -5.50 0.88 -1.88
CA ILE A 46 -5.61 -0.47 -1.34
C ILE A 46 -6.62 -0.51 -0.19
N TYR A 47 -6.57 0.48 0.71
CA TYR A 47 -7.52 0.57 1.83
C TYR A 47 -8.93 0.91 1.33
N ALA A 48 -9.05 1.78 0.34
CA ALA A 48 -10.32 2.10 -0.30
C ALA A 48 -10.91 0.87 -1.01
N TRP A 49 -10.06 0.09 -1.70
CA TRP A 49 -10.45 -1.18 -2.31
C TRP A 49 -10.94 -2.18 -1.25
N PHE A 50 -10.20 -2.36 -0.16
CA PHE A 50 -10.57 -3.30 0.91
C PHE A 50 -11.89 -2.90 1.57
N ARG A 51 -12.09 -1.61 1.87
CA ARG A 51 -13.37 -1.09 2.35
C ARG A 51 -14.51 -1.43 1.39
N LYS A 52 -14.32 -1.20 0.09
CA LYS A 52 -15.31 -1.53 -0.94
C LYS A 52 -15.59 -3.03 -1.00
N PHE A 53 -14.55 -3.85 -0.90
CA PHE A 53 -14.68 -5.31 -0.87
C PHE A 53 -15.51 -5.78 0.32
N MET A 54 -15.19 -5.30 1.52
CA MET A 54 -15.89 -5.62 2.76
C MET A 54 -17.32 -5.09 2.79
N SER A 55 -17.62 -4.01 2.08
CA SER A 55 -18.95 -3.40 2.01
C SER A 55 -19.92 -4.12 1.08
N TRP A 56 -19.50 -5.20 0.42
CA TRP A 56 -20.37 -5.92 -0.54
C TRP A 56 -21.76 -6.30 0.03
N PRO A 57 -21.91 -6.80 1.26
CA PRO A 57 -23.21 -7.14 1.82
C PRO A 57 -24.13 -5.92 1.99
N LEU A 58 -23.58 -4.73 2.16
CA LEU A 58 -24.34 -3.50 2.36
C LEU A 58 -25.12 -3.06 1.11
N LYS A 59 -24.84 -3.65 -0.06
CA LYS A 59 -25.57 -3.37 -1.29
C LYS A 59 -27.08 -3.71 -1.16
N ASN A 60 -27.41 -4.68 -0.31
CA ASN A 60 -28.76 -5.15 -0.10
C ASN A 60 -29.47 -4.43 1.07
N ILE A 61 -28.79 -3.47 1.70
CA ILE A 61 -29.35 -2.67 2.79
C ILE A 61 -29.79 -1.33 2.19
N PRO A 62 -31.04 -0.88 2.46
CA PRO A 62 -31.52 0.43 2.03
C PRO A 62 -30.57 1.57 2.49
N GLU A 63 -30.52 2.64 1.71
CA GLU A 63 -29.77 3.84 2.11
C GLU A 63 -30.37 4.41 3.42
N GLY A 64 -29.48 4.87 4.30
CA GLY A 64 -29.86 5.43 5.59
C GLY A 64 -28.67 5.63 6.52
N GLU A 65 -28.91 6.26 7.66
CA GLU A 65 -27.88 6.62 8.63
C GLU A 65 -27.06 5.44 9.13
N ALA A 66 -27.69 4.29 9.35
CA ALA A 66 -27.00 3.09 9.83
C ALA A 66 -25.99 2.56 8.82
N LYS A 67 -26.35 2.50 7.54
CA LYS A 67 -25.47 2.10 6.46
C LYS A 67 -24.29 3.08 6.30
N GLN A 68 -24.60 4.38 6.31
CA GLN A 68 -23.59 5.43 6.21
C GLN A 68 -22.61 5.34 7.38
N LYS A 69 -23.08 5.18 8.60
CA LYS A 69 -22.25 5.02 9.78
C LYS A 69 -21.28 3.84 9.65
N VAL A 70 -21.74 2.67 9.19
CA VAL A 70 -20.87 1.51 8.97
C VAL A 70 -19.79 1.84 7.93
N MET A 71 -20.15 2.49 6.83
CA MET A 71 -19.19 2.89 5.80
C MET A 71 -18.14 3.87 6.31
N ASP A 72 -18.53 4.82 7.15
CA ASP A 72 -17.63 5.86 7.66
C ASP A 72 -16.68 5.33 8.75
N THR A 73 -17.14 4.37 9.55
CA THR A 73 -16.34 3.84 10.67
C THR A 73 -15.53 2.59 10.33
N MET A 74 -15.80 1.91 9.22
CA MET A 74 -15.21 0.61 8.87
C MET A 74 -13.67 0.59 8.96
N LEU A 75 -12.99 1.53 8.31
CA LEU A 75 -11.52 1.57 8.34
C LEU A 75 -10.99 1.97 9.72
N ILE A 76 -11.72 2.77 10.48
CA ILE A 76 -11.36 3.18 11.85
C ILE A 76 -11.37 1.94 12.75
N GLU A 77 -12.44 1.17 12.70
CA GLU A 77 -12.57 -0.06 13.51
C GLU A 77 -11.54 -1.11 13.08
N LEU A 78 -11.35 -1.34 11.78
CA LEU A 78 -10.32 -2.24 11.28
C LEU A 78 -8.93 -1.84 11.77
N THR A 79 -8.60 -0.55 11.74
CA THR A 79 -7.33 -0.02 12.25
C THR A 79 -7.17 -0.29 13.73
N ARG A 80 -8.22 0.00 14.53
CA ARG A 80 -8.22 -0.23 15.97
C ARG A 80 -8.00 -1.70 16.33
N GLU A 81 -8.67 -2.60 15.64
CA GLU A 81 -8.53 -4.04 15.87
C GLU A 81 -7.19 -4.58 15.36
N ALA A 82 -6.73 -4.15 14.19
CA ALA A 82 -5.44 -4.52 13.65
C ALA A 82 -4.27 -4.11 14.56
N GLN A 83 -4.33 -2.93 15.17
CA GLN A 83 -3.31 -2.46 16.13
C GLN A 83 -3.23 -3.31 17.41
N ALA A 84 -4.30 -3.98 17.78
CA ALA A 84 -4.32 -4.88 18.95
C ALA A 84 -3.72 -6.27 18.65
N LEU A 85 -3.51 -6.62 17.38
CA LEU A 85 -2.95 -7.90 16.98
C LEU A 85 -1.44 -7.94 17.25
N LYS A 86 -0.99 -9.05 17.82
CA LYS A 86 0.45 -9.32 17.98
C LYS A 86 1.02 -9.87 16.67
N LEU A 87 2.30 -9.63 16.46
CA LEU A 87 3.05 -10.28 15.37
C LEU A 87 3.18 -11.78 15.65
N SER A 88 3.01 -12.59 14.62
CA SER A 88 3.14 -14.04 14.68
C SER A 88 3.85 -14.55 13.42
N GLU A 89 4.59 -15.65 13.53
CA GLU A 89 5.23 -16.31 12.40
C GLU A 89 4.23 -16.86 11.36
N ASN A 90 2.97 -17.02 11.76
CA ASN A 90 1.87 -17.50 10.91
C ASN A 90 0.97 -16.36 10.42
N ASP A 91 1.41 -15.11 10.52
CA ASP A 91 0.63 -13.97 10.08
C ASP A 91 0.35 -14.05 8.58
N ILE A 92 -0.81 -13.51 8.19
CA ILE A 92 -1.14 -13.28 6.79
C ILE A 92 -0.14 -12.27 6.22
N VAL A 93 0.34 -12.53 5.02
CA VAL A 93 1.21 -11.60 4.29
C VAL A 93 0.54 -11.13 3.01
N ALA A 94 0.81 -9.91 2.60
CA ALA A 94 0.26 -9.35 1.38
C ALA A 94 1.37 -8.71 0.51
N LEU A 95 1.05 -8.54 -0.78
CA LEU A 95 1.81 -7.72 -1.72
C LEU A 95 0.90 -6.60 -2.23
N ASP A 96 1.37 -5.38 -2.15
CA ASP A 96 0.64 -4.16 -2.52
C ASP A 96 0.52 -3.93 -4.04
N TRP A 97 0.95 -4.86 -4.87
CA TRP A 97 1.02 -4.73 -6.34
C TRP A 97 -0.34 -4.81 -7.05
N MET A 98 -1.41 -4.38 -6.40
CA MET A 98 -2.77 -4.42 -6.99
C MET A 98 -2.91 -3.55 -8.24
N ASN A 99 -2.02 -2.56 -8.38
CA ASN A 99 -1.92 -1.71 -9.57
C ASN A 99 -0.54 -1.81 -10.25
N GLY A 100 0.04 -3.02 -10.28
CA GLY A 100 1.41 -3.24 -10.70
C GLY A 100 2.43 -2.82 -9.64
N ARG A 101 3.70 -3.08 -9.89
CA ARG A 101 4.83 -2.68 -9.06
C ARG A 101 5.57 -1.51 -9.71
N ARG A 102 5.87 -0.47 -8.93
CA ARG A 102 6.68 0.65 -9.37
C ARG A 102 8.12 0.52 -8.92
N THR A 103 8.33 0.23 -7.64
CA THR A 103 9.63 0.01 -7.02
C THR A 103 9.57 -1.29 -6.22
N PRO A 104 10.63 -2.13 -6.20
CA PRO A 104 11.79 -2.12 -7.11
C PRO A 104 11.44 -2.68 -8.50
N TYR A 105 12.21 -2.31 -9.52
CA TYR A 105 12.12 -2.84 -10.88
C TYR A 105 10.69 -2.80 -11.44
N ALA A 106 10.26 -1.64 -11.90
CA ALA A 106 8.90 -1.38 -12.39
C ALA A 106 8.36 -2.50 -13.30
N ASP A 107 7.23 -3.09 -12.90
CA ASP A 107 6.51 -4.11 -13.67
C ASP A 107 5.00 -3.95 -13.46
N GLN A 108 4.29 -3.52 -14.49
CA GLN A 108 2.84 -3.29 -14.43
C GLN A 108 2.02 -4.59 -14.59
N ASN A 109 2.66 -5.71 -14.91
CA ASN A 109 1.96 -6.98 -15.11
C ASN A 109 1.81 -7.78 -13.82
N VAL A 110 2.62 -7.50 -12.79
CA VAL A 110 2.50 -8.16 -11.48
C VAL A 110 1.19 -7.77 -10.80
N LYS A 111 0.70 -8.62 -9.91
CA LYS A 111 -0.57 -8.44 -9.20
C LYS A 111 -0.36 -8.54 -7.69
N GLY A 112 -1.22 -7.86 -6.96
CA GLY A 112 -1.31 -8.01 -5.51
C GLY A 112 -1.62 -9.45 -5.11
N MET A 113 -1.23 -9.81 -3.90
CA MET A 113 -1.43 -11.13 -3.33
C MET A 113 -1.76 -11.02 -1.84
N ILE A 114 -2.56 -11.94 -1.37
CA ILE A 114 -2.78 -12.19 0.06
C ILE A 114 -2.53 -13.68 0.27
N ALA A 115 -1.63 -14.04 1.17
CA ALA A 115 -1.22 -15.42 1.43
C ALA A 115 -1.31 -15.74 2.93
N GLY A 116 -1.39 -17.03 3.27
CA GLY A 116 -1.47 -17.49 4.66
C GLY A 116 -2.88 -17.50 5.25
N LEU A 117 -3.92 -17.37 4.41
CA LEU A 117 -5.31 -17.46 4.87
C LEU A 117 -5.66 -18.85 5.40
N THR A 118 -6.36 -18.88 6.52
CA THR A 118 -6.96 -20.06 7.14
C THR A 118 -8.44 -19.83 7.41
N LEU A 119 -9.16 -20.86 7.86
CA LEU A 119 -10.57 -20.69 8.28
C LEU A 119 -10.73 -19.80 9.52
N GLY A 120 -9.65 -19.59 10.29
CA GLY A 120 -9.63 -18.68 11.43
C GLY A 120 -9.26 -17.25 11.09
N SER A 121 -8.88 -16.96 9.85
CA SER A 121 -8.46 -15.61 9.45
C SER A 121 -9.61 -14.61 9.54
N THR A 122 -9.30 -13.43 10.08
CA THR A 122 -10.26 -12.35 10.33
C THR A 122 -10.01 -11.14 9.43
N ALA A 123 -11.00 -10.28 9.27
CA ALA A 123 -10.86 -9.06 8.48
C ALA A 123 -9.77 -8.10 9.02
N PRO A 124 -9.61 -7.89 10.34
CA PRO A 124 -8.51 -7.10 10.88
C PRO A 124 -7.12 -7.67 10.58
N GLU A 125 -6.94 -9.00 10.55
CA GLU A 125 -5.67 -9.64 10.19
C GLU A 125 -5.32 -9.40 8.71
N VAL A 126 -6.31 -9.53 7.82
CA VAL A 126 -6.13 -9.22 6.40
C VAL A 126 -5.82 -7.73 6.22
N PHE A 127 -6.53 -6.86 6.92
CA PHE A 127 -6.27 -5.41 6.85
C PHE A 127 -4.87 -5.05 7.36
N LYS A 128 -4.42 -5.67 8.46
CA LYS A 128 -3.06 -5.52 8.98
C LYS A 128 -2.02 -5.89 7.91
N ALA A 129 -2.16 -7.05 7.27
CA ALA A 129 -1.26 -7.49 6.21
C ALA A 129 -1.21 -6.50 5.02
N LEU A 130 -2.34 -5.91 4.64
CA LEU A 130 -2.40 -4.88 3.59
C LEU A 130 -1.69 -3.59 4.02
N VAL A 131 -1.80 -3.19 5.29
CA VAL A 131 -1.08 -2.02 5.83
C VAL A 131 0.42 -2.29 5.85
N GLU A 132 0.84 -3.45 6.34
CA GLU A 132 2.26 -3.86 6.36
C GLU A 132 2.87 -3.97 4.95
N ALA A 133 2.09 -4.41 3.97
CA ALA A 133 2.54 -4.48 2.58
C ALA A 133 2.81 -3.10 1.95
N THR A 134 2.23 -2.03 2.50
CA THR A 134 2.42 -0.65 2.03
C THR A 134 3.43 0.15 2.86
N ALA A 135 4.00 -0.44 3.91
CA ALA A 135 5.01 0.19 4.76
C ALA A 135 6.42 -0.15 4.26
#